data_03d8fa5142e1d1bac07a4eb59437711f
#
_entry.id   03d8fa5142e1d1bac07a4eb59437711f
#
_cell.length_a   1.000
_cell.length_b   1.000
_cell.length_c   1.000
_cell.angle_alpha   90.00
_cell.angle_beta   90.00
_cell.angle_gamma   90.00
#
_symmetry.space_group_name_H-M   'P 1'
#
loop_
_entity.id
_entity.type
_entity.pdbx_description
1 polymer ?
#
loop_
_entity_poly.entity_id
_entity_poly.type
_entity_poly.pdbx_seq_one_letter_code
_entity_poly.pdbx_strand_id
1 'polypeptide(L)'
;MSPEATVPEILTYDFMQRALLAAFFVGLAAPMVGVFLVQRRLSLIGDGMGHVALAGVAVGVFTNQAPVLTALVFAVLAAVGIELVRARGRTSGDVALAVMFYGGIALGVVVIGMSGNGTPTNLDSYLFGAIDTTTPGDVRVFAALALVVVALTWALRPRLFAVANDEEYARATGMRVTALNITLAVLTAVTVVVAMRVVGLLLISALMIVPNATAQLVAGSFRSAIRMAVIIGVACSVGGVTTSFYANTPSGGTIVLLAIALFLITASYSAVHDRITGRRHLEAEQHQHEHGPNCGHPAIEHDRHVDYVHDGHRHAPHEGHYDEHDPTKTHDDPVRH
;
A
#
# COMPACT_ATOMS: atom_id res chain seq x y z
N MET A 1 48.08 -4.90 -7.88
CA MET A 1 46.79 -5.59 -8.10
C MET A 1 45.69 -4.72 -7.49
N SER A 2 45.09 -3.86 -8.31
CA SER A 2 43.93 -3.07 -7.95
C SER A 2 42.75 -4.04 -7.71
N PRO A 3 41.94 -3.92 -6.65
CA PRO A 3 40.71 -4.65 -6.56
C PRO A 3 39.76 -4.04 -7.59
N GLU A 4 39.66 -4.71 -8.75
CA GLU A 4 38.54 -4.46 -9.66
C GLU A 4 37.27 -4.73 -8.82
N ALA A 5 36.47 -3.68 -8.62
CA ALA A 5 35.13 -3.80 -8.05
C ALA A 5 34.33 -4.66 -9.05
N THR A 6 34.28 -5.98 -8.76
CA THR A 6 33.50 -6.91 -9.57
C THR A 6 32.05 -6.47 -9.54
N VAL A 7 31.56 -5.94 -10.66
CA VAL A 7 30.15 -5.66 -10.87
C VAL A 7 29.39 -6.96 -10.57
N PRO A 8 28.37 -6.95 -9.68
CA PRO A 8 27.60 -8.16 -9.40
C PRO A 8 27.11 -8.78 -10.71
N GLU A 9 27.25 -10.09 -10.87
CA GLU A 9 26.90 -10.83 -12.10
C GLU A 9 25.51 -10.46 -12.63
N ILE A 10 24.56 -10.19 -11.74
CA ILE A 10 23.18 -9.75 -12.05
C ILE A 10 23.13 -8.45 -12.87
N LEU A 11 24.11 -7.55 -12.74
CA LEU A 11 24.15 -6.27 -13.46
C LEU A 11 24.83 -6.37 -14.82
N THR A 12 25.39 -7.52 -15.19
CA THR A 12 26.01 -7.74 -16.50
C THR A 12 24.96 -8.03 -17.59
N TYR A 13 23.75 -8.44 -17.20
CA TYR A 13 22.67 -8.75 -18.13
C TYR A 13 21.77 -7.53 -18.38
N ASP A 14 21.66 -7.09 -19.62
CA ASP A 14 20.84 -5.93 -20.02
C ASP A 14 19.35 -6.07 -19.65
N PHE A 15 18.80 -7.28 -19.75
CA PHE A 15 17.41 -7.52 -19.37
C PHE A 15 17.22 -7.35 -17.85
N MET A 16 18.20 -7.73 -17.05
CA MET A 16 18.14 -7.61 -15.60
C MET A 16 18.25 -6.16 -15.13
N GLN A 17 19.11 -5.36 -15.76
CA GLN A 17 19.19 -3.92 -15.50
C GLN A 17 17.81 -3.26 -15.75
N ARG A 18 17.16 -3.61 -16.87
CA ARG A 18 15.81 -3.11 -17.21
C ARG A 18 14.77 -3.61 -16.20
N ALA A 19 14.82 -4.88 -15.82
CA ALA A 19 13.92 -5.47 -14.82
C ALA A 19 14.05 -4.79 -13.45
N LEU A 20 15.26 -4.52 -12.98
CA LEU A 20 15.52 -3.81 -11.72
C LEU A 20 15.01 -2.37 -11.76
N LEU A 21 15.24 -1.65 -12.86
CA LEU A 21 14.70 -0.29 -13.04
C LEU A 21 13.17 -0.30 -13.07
N ALA A 22 12.56 -1.25 -13.78
CA ALA A 22 11.12 -1.41 -13.83
C ALA A 22 10.56 -1.74 -12.44
N ALA A 23 11.17 -2.67 -11.71
CA ALA A 23 10.80 -3.02 -10.33
C ALA A 23 10.90 -1.81 -9.39
N PHE A 24 11.95 -1.00 -9.53
CA PHE A 24 12.10 0.24 -8.77
C PHE A 24 10.94 1.20 -9.02
N PHE A 25 10.60 1.50 -10.28
CA PHE A 25 9.52 2.43 -10.61
C PHE A 25 8.15 1.91 -10.19
N VAL A 26 7.89 0.62 -10.37
CA VAL A 26 6.64 0.00 -9.92
C VAL A 26 6.56 -0.03 -8.41
N GLY A 27 7.66 -0.40 -7.72
CA GLY A 27 7.75 -0.40 -6.26
C GLY A 27 7.61 0.99 -5.63
N LEU A 28 7.92 2.05 -6.39
CA LEU A 28 7.67 3.43 -6.00
C LEU A 28 6.19 3.82 -6.20
N ALA A 29 5.64 3.56 -7.39
CA ALA A 29 4.32 4.03 -7.79
C ALA A 29 3.18 3.27 -7.09
N ALA A 30 3.27 1.95 -7.01
CA ALA A 30 2.19 1.11 -6.49
C ALA A 30 1.83 1.45 -5.02
N PRO A 31 2.77 1.52 -4.05
CA PRO A 31 2.44 1.89 -2.68
C PRO A 31 1.93 3.33 -2.54
N MET A 32 2.36 4.27 -3.38
CA MET A 32 1.89 5.66 -3.34
C MET A 32 0.40 5.80 -3.67
N VAL A 33 -0.11 4.98 -4.58
CA VAL A 33 -1.56 4.90 -4.83
C VAL A 33 -2.23 4.09 -3.73
N GLY A 34 -1.63 2.96 -3.35
CA GLY A 34 -2.13 2.02 -2.37
C GLY A 34 -2.41 2.62 -1.00
N VAL A 35 -1.62 3.62 -0.55
CA VAL A 35 -1.85 4.26 0.76
C VAL A 35 -3.25 4.86 0.88
N PHE A 36 -3.76 5.51 -0.17
CA PHE A 36 -5.10 6.08 -0.17
C PHE A 36 -6.20 5.00 -0.27
N LEU A 37 -5.90 3.87 -0.94
CA LEU A 37 -6.82 2.75 -1.03
C LEU A 37 -6.98 2.06 0.34
N VAL A 38 -5.86 1.81 1.03
CA VAL A 38 -5.86 1.21 2.37
C VAL A 38 -6.56 2.10 3.38
N GLN A 39 -6.27 3.42 3.37
CA GLN A 39 -6.92 4.40 4.24
C GLN A 39 -8.44 4.42 4.05
N ARG A 40 -8.91 4.22 2.82
CA ARG A 40 -10.34 4.19 2.48
C ARG A 40 -11.00 2.82 2.62
N ARG A 41 -10.27 1.81 3.08
CA ARG A 41 -10.73 0.39 3.14
C ARG A 41 -11.15 -0.17 1.77
N LEU A 42 -10.50 0.30 0.70
CA LEU A 42 -10.75 -0.11 -0.69
C LEU A 42 -9.66 -1.05 -1.21
N SER A 43 -9.10 -1.89 -0.34
CA SER A 43 -7.95 -2.75 -0.67
C SER A 43 -8.19 -3.69 -1.86
N LEU A 44 -9.43 -4.13 -2.07
CA LEU A 44 -9.78 -5.05 -3.16
C LEU A 44 -10.00 -4.37 -4.52
N ILE A 45 -9.98 -3.02 -4.60
CA ILE A 45 -10.22 -2.32 -5.87
C ILE A 45 -9.12 -2.61 -6.89
N GLY A 46 -7.88 -2.78 -6.43
CA GLY A 46 -6.75 -3.19 -7.27
C GLY A 46 -6.96 -4.54 -7.94
N ASP A 47 -7.44 -5.52 -7.17
CA ASP A 47 -7.78 -6.85 -7.68
C ASP A 47 -8.90 -6.80 -8.72
N GLY A 48 -9.99 -6.08 -8.41
CA GLY A 48 -11.08 -5.90 -9.36
C GLY A 48 -10.61 -5.26 -10.67
N MET A 49 -9.75 -4.21 -10.59
CA MET A 49 -9.14 -3.59 -11.78
C MET A 49 -8.25 -4.59 -12.54
N GLY A 50 -7.53 -5.45 -11.81
CA GLY A 50 -6.74 -6.52 -12.39
C GLY A 50 -7.57 -7.46 -13.24
N HIS A 51 -8.68 -7.97 -12.73
CA HIS A 51 -9.54 -8.88 -13.48
C HIS A 51 -10.22 -8.22 -14.69
N VAL A 52 -10.61 -6.96 -14.59
CA VAL A 52 -11.09 -6.20 -15.75
C VAL A 52 -9.99 -5.98 -16.78
N ALA A 53 -8.76 -5.71 -16.34
CA ALA A 53 -7.60 -5.60 -17.23
C ALA A 53 -7.33 -6.93 -17.95
N LEU A 54 -7.49 -8.08 -17.29
CA LEU A 54 -7.41 -9.42 -17.91
C LEU A 54 -8.43 -9.56 -19.04
N ALA A 55 -9.69 -9.17 -18.79
CA ALA A 55 -10.71 -9.16 -19.84
C ALA A 55 -10.30 -8.28 -21.02
N GLY A 56 -9.73 -7.10 -20.74
CA GLY A 56 -9.20 -6.21 -21.77
C GLY A 56 -8.03 -6.81 -22.55
N VAL A 57 -7.10 -7.54 -21.88
CA VAL A 57 -6.04 -8.31 -22.55
C VAL A 57 -6.65 -9.36 -23.47
N ALA A 58 -7.62 -10.14 -22.97
CA ALA A 58 -8.31 -11.18 -23.75
C ALA A 58 -8.97 -10.62 -25.02
N VAL A 59 -9.69 -9.49 -24.89
CA VAL A 59 -10.31 -8.78 -26.02
C VAL A 59 -9.24 -8.28 -26.99
N GLY A 60 -8.14 -7.72 -26.51
CA GLY A 60 -7.03 -7.26 -27.34
C GLY A 60 -6.41 -8.38 -28.17
N VAL A 61 -6.17 -9.53 -27.56
CA VAL A 61 -5.67 -10.73 -28.25
C VAL A 61 -6.68 -11.22 -29.26
N PHE A 62 -7.96 -11.34 -28.89
CA PHE A 62 -9.03 -11.78 -29.77
C PHE A 62 -9.22 -10.89 -31.02
N THR A 63 -9.10 -9.57 -30.83
CA THR A 63 -9.27 -8.59 -31.91
C THR A 63 -7.97 -8.24 -32.64
N ASN A 64 -6.84 -8.92 -32.36
CA ASN A 64 -5.51 -8.60 -32.85
C ASN A 64 -5.08 -7.14 -32.64
N GLN A 65 -5.53 -6.53 -31.54
CA GLN A 65 -5.11 -5.21 -31.08
C GLN A 65 -4.01 -5.34 -30.02
N ALA A 66 -3.39 -4.20 -29.67
CA ALA A 66 -2.37 -4.17 -28.62
C ALA A 66 -3.00 -4.52 -27.24
N PRO A 67 -2.67 -5.69 -26.61
CA PRO A 67 -3.39 -6.18 -25.42
C PRO A 67 -3.28 -5.24 -24.21
N VAL A 68 -2.15 -4.54 -24.06
CA VAL A 68 -1.94 -3.57 -22.98
C VAL A 68 -2.84 -2.34 -23.13
N LEU A 69 -3.02 -1.88 -24.38
CA LEU A 69 -3.86 -0.71 -24.65
C LEU A 69 -5.34 -1.02 -24.42
N THR A 70 -5.81 -2.19 -24.89
CA THR A 70 -7.19 -2.64 -24.64
C THR A 70 -7.42 -2.86 -23.15
N ALA A 71 -6.48 -3.47 -22.42
CA ALA A 71 -6.55 -3.61 -20.97
C ALA A 71 -6.68 -2.25 -20.27
N LEU A 72 -5.90 -1.25 -20.71
CA LEU A 72 -5.96 0.10 -20.14
C LEU A 72 -7.32 0.75 -20.36
N VAL A 73 -7.87 0.65 -21.56
CA VAL A 73 -9.20 1.21 -21.87
C VAL A 73 -10.28 0.55 -21.00
N PHE A 74 -10.27 -0.79 -20.90
CA PHE A 74 -11.22 -1.52 -20.08
C PHE A 74 -11.10 -1.17 -18.60
N ALA A 75 -9.89 -1.14 -18.06
CA ALA A 75 -9.66 -0.81 -16.66
C ALA A 75 -10.05 0.64 -16.31
N VAL A 76 -9.75 1.60 -17.18
CA VAL A 76 -10.13 3.01 -16.97
C VAL A 76 -11.65 3.19 -17.06
N LEU A 77 -12.31 2.56 -18.03
CA LEU A 77 -13.78 2.61 -18.13
C LEU A 77 -14.45 1.99 -16.92
N ALA A 78 -13.95 0.87 -16.43
CA ALA A 78 -14.45 0.24 -15.21
C ALA A 78 -14.19 1.11 -13.97
N ALA A 79 -13.02 1.73 -13.86
CA ALA A 79 -12.68 2.64 -12.78
C ALA A 79 -13.64 3.83 -12.69
N VAL A 80 -13.91 4.47 -13.83
CA VAL A 80 -14.89 5.56 -13.91
C VAL A 80 -16.30 5.04 -13.62
N GLY A 81 -16.67 3.92 -14.22
CA GLY A 81 -18.00 3.31 -14.06
C GLY A 81 -18.32 2.98 -12.60
N ILE A 82 -17.40 2.34 -11.89
CA ILE A 82 -17.60 1.97 -10.48
C ILE A 82 -17.76 3.20 -9.58
N GLU A 83 -16.93 4.24 -9.79
CA GLU A 83 -17.04 5.46 -9.00
C GLU A 83 -18.33 6.23 -9.30
N LEU A 84 -18.82 6.22 -10.53
CA LEU A 84 -20.11 6.82 -10.86
C LEU A 84 -21.29 6.05 -10.23
N VAL A 85 -21.23 4.72 -10.18
CA VAL A 85 -22.25 3.89 -9.50
C VAL A 85 -22.23 4.15 -8.00
N ARG A 86 -21.04 4.20 -7.39
CA ARG A 86 -20.88 4.52 -5.95
C ARG A 86 -21.38 5.92 -5.62
N ALA A 87 -21.09 6.92 -6.47
CA ALA A 87 -21.51 8.29 -6.27
C ALA A 87 -23.05 8.44 -6.27
N ARG A 88 -23.79 7.53 -6.95
CA ARG A 88 -25.25 7.53 -6.95
C ARG A 88 -25.89 6.91 -5.69
N GLY A 89 -25.10 6.27 -4.82
CA GLY A 89 -25.55 5.76 -3.52
C GLY A 89 -26.57 4.60 -3.56
N ARG A 90 -26.82 4.01 -4.74
CA ARG A 90 -27.82 2.94 -4.91
C ARG A 90 -27.27 1.53 -4.64
N THR A 91 -25.94 1.39 -4.60
CA THR A 91 -25.27 0.10 -4.44
C THR A 91 -24.14 0.26 -3.44
N SER A 92 -23.99 -0.71 -2.52
CA SER A 92 -22.83 -0.72 -1.63
C SER A 92 -21.52 -0.84 -2.43
N GLY A 93 -20.46 -0.22 -1.94
CA GLY A 93 -19.15 -0.27 -2.59
C GLY A 93 -18.67 -1.70 -2.85
N ASP A 94 -18.94 -2.60 -1.92
CA ASP A 94 -18.54 -4.01 -2.01
C ASP A 94 -19.27 -4.77 -3.11
N VAL A 95 -20.59 -4.54 -3.29
CA VAL A 95 -21.36 -5.16 -4.38
C VAL A 95 -20.88 -4.65 -5.74
N ALA A 96 -20.64 -3.34 -5.88
CA ALA A 96 -20.11 -2.79 -7.13
C ALA A 96 -18.73 -3.38 -7.47
N LEU A 97 -17.87 -3.57 -6.45
CA LEU A 97 -16.57 -4.22 -6.57
C LEU A 97 -16.70 -5.69 -6.98
N ALA A 98 -17.64 -6.43 -6.35
CA ALA A 98 -17.88 -7.84 -6.66
C ALA A 98 -18.37 -8.02 -8.11
N VAL A 99 -19.27 -7.16 -8.59
CA VAL A 99 -19.75 -7.18 -9.99
C VAL A 99 -18.60 -6.94 -10.96
N MET A 100 -17.71 -5.97 -10.65
CA MET A 100 -16.54 -5.68 -11.48
C MET A 100 -15.56 -6.87 -11.49
N PHE A 101 -15.29 -7.45 -10.32
CA PHE A 101 -14.39 -8.57 -10.15
C PHE A 101 -14.87 -9.82 -10.93
N TYR A 102 -16.09 -10.29 -10.64
CA TYR A 102 -16.65 -11.47 -11.31
C TYR A 102 -16.97 -11.21 -12.77
N GLY A 103 -17.44 -10.01 -13.11
CA GLY A 103 -17.68 -9.60 -14.50
C GLY A 103 -16.42 -9.59 -15.34
N GLY A 104 -15.32 -9.09 -14.78
CA GLY A 104 -14.00 -9.11 -15.42
C GLY A 104 -13.50 -10.53 -15.69
N ILE A 105 -13.57 -11.40 -14.68
CA ILE A 105 -13.19 -12.82 -14.84
C ILE A 105 -14.07 -13.49 -15.91
N ALA A 106 -15.39 -13.37 -15.78
CA ALA A 106 -16.33 -14.04 -16.69
C ALA A 106 -16.13 -13.59 -18.14
N LEU A 107 -15.99 -12.28 -18.37
CA LEU A 107 -15.73 -11.75 -19.72
C LEU A 107 -14.38 -12.25 -20.27
N GLY A 108 -13.33 -12.24 -19.45
CA GLY A 108 -12.02 -12.75 -19.85
C GLY A 108 -12.06 -14.21 -20.26
N VAL A 109 -12.69 -15.06 -19.45
CA VAL A 109 -12.81 -16.51 -19.72
C VAL A 109 -13.63 -16.77 -20.98
N VAL A 110 -14.77 -16.09 -21.16
CA VAL A 110 -15.63 -16.23 -22.35
C VAL A 110 -14.88 -15.85 -23.62
N VAL A 111 -14.20 -14.68 -23.63
CA VAL A 111 -13.47 -14.22 -24.80
C VAL A 111 -12.29 -15.15 -25.14
N ILE A 112 -11.55 -15.62 -24.14
CA ILE A 112 -10.48 -16.61 -24.35
C ILE A 112 -11.05 -17.91 -24.92
N GLY A 113 -12.19 -18.40 -24.41
CA GLY A 113 -12.87 -19.60 -24.92
C GLY A 113 -13.33 -19.46 -26.37
N MET A 114 -13.72 -18.26 -26.80
CA MET A 114 -14.11 -17.96 -28.18
C MET A 114 -12.92 -17.92 -29.16
N SER A 115 -11.69 -17.76 -28.67
CA SER A 115 -10.51 -17.63 -29.53
C SER A 115 -10.11 -18.88 -30.32
N GLY A 116 -10.72 -20.04 -30.06
CA GLY A 116 -10.64 -21.29 -30.88
C GLY A 116 -9.25 -21.93 -31.03
N ASN A 117 -8.17 -21.23 -30.82
CA ASN A 117 -6.78 -21.64 -31.06
C ASN A 117 -6.00 -21.97 -29.77
N GLY A 118 -6.70 -22.34 -28.70
CA GLY A 118 -6.07 -22.57 -27.39
C GLY A 118 -5.79 -21.24 -26.62
N THR A 119 -5.34 -21.35 -25.38
CA THR A 119 -4.92 -20.19 -24.59
C THR A 119 -3.78 -19.47 -25.31
N PRO A 120 -3.88 -18.13 -25.49
CA PRO A 120 -2.77 -17.37 -26.07
C PRO A 120 -1.47 -17.69 -25.34
N THR A 121 -0.45 -18.09 -26.05
CA THR A 121 0.85 -18.57 -25.53
C THR A 121 1.56 -17.61 -24.56
N ASN A 122 1.07 -16.37 -24.43
CA ASN A 122 1.66 -15.35 -23.59
C ASN A 122 0.74 -14.86 -22.44
N LEU A 123 -0.41 -15.50 -22.18
CA LEU A 123 -1.32 -15.04 -21.13
C LEU A 123 -0.68 -15.16 -19.74
N ASP A 124 0.12 -16.20 -19.53
CA ASP A 124 0.86 -16.43 -18.27
C ASP A 124 1.80 -15.26 -17.93
N SER A 125 2.42 -14.65 -18.95
CA SER A 125 3.28 -13.47 -18.75
C SER A 125 2.52 -12.26 -18.20
N TYR A 126 1.25 -12.09 -18.57
CA TYR A 126 0.42 -11.02 -18.03
C TYR A 126 -0.11 -11.34 -16.64
N LEU A 127 -0.36 -12.61 -16.33
CA LEU A 127 -0.89 -13.05 -15.04
C LEU A 127 0.16 -13.02 -13.94
N PHE A 128 1.35 -13.55 -14.22
CA PHE A 128 2.41 -13.78 -13.23
C PHE A 128 3.60 -12.83 -13.38
N GLY A 129 3.63 -12.02 -14.43
CA GLY A 129 4.76 -11.15 -14.78
C GLY A 129 5.89 -11.93 -15.45
N ALA A 130 6.66 -11.24 -16.28
CA ALA A 130 7.82 -11.79 -16.99
C ALA A 130 8.91 -10.72 -17.10
N ILE A 131 9.90 -10.78 -16.23
CA ILE A 131 10.99 -9.81 -16.18
C ILE A 131 11.91 -9.89 -17.39
N ASP A 132 12.07 -11.07 -17.98
CA ASP A 132 12.88 -11.35 -19.17
C ASP A 132 12.34 -10.68 -20.44
N THR A 133 11.04 -10.38 -20.49
CA THR A 133 10.39 -9.72 -21.62
C THR A 133 10.42 -8.19 -21.55
N THR A 134 11.01 -7.60 -20.50
CA THR A 134 11.02 -6.15 -20.29
C THR A 134 11.87 -5.44 -21.33
N THR A 135 11.23 -4.57 -22.13
CA THR A 135 11.88 -3.80 -23.17
C THR A 135 12.36 -2.41 -22.67
N PRO A 136 13.27 -1.72 -23.37
CA PRO A 136 13.62 -0.33 -23.05
C PRO A 136 12.43 0.63 -23.14
N GLY A 137 11.44 0.30 -24.00
CA GLY A 137 10.18 1.03 -24.10
C GLY A 137 9.36 0.93 -22.80
N ASP A 138 9.27 -0.26 -22.25
CA ASP A 138 8.54 -0.51 -21.00
C ASP A 138 9.14 0.27 -19.83
N VAL A 139 10.47 0.31 -19.70
CA VAL A 139 11.14 1.09 -18.63
C VAL A 139 10.77 2.57 -18.72
N ARG A 140 10.70 3.14 -19.92
CA ARG A 140 10.26 4.53 -20.10
C ARG A 140 8.80 4.74 -19.68
N VAL A 141 7.93 3.79 -20.00
CA VAL A 141 6.52 3.83 -19.58
C VAL A 141 6.41 3.74 -18.06
N PHE A 142 7.16 2.85 -17.41
CA PHE A 142 7.18 2.74 -15.94
C PHE A 142 7.74 4.01 -15.27
N ALA A 143 8.79 4.61 -15.82
CA ALA A 143 9.32 5.86 -15.32
C ALA A 143 8.32 7.02 -15.47
N ALA A 144 7.66 7.13 -16.63
CA ALA A 144 6.60 8.11 -16.84
C ALA A 144 5.40 7.89 -15.91
N LEU A 145 4.96 6.64 -15.71
CA LEU A 145 3.92 6.30 -14.75
C LEU A 145 4.32 6.74 -13.34
N ALA A 146 5.51 6.35 -12.88
CA ALA A 146 5.99 6.70 -11.55
C ALA A 146 6.02 8.21 -11.37
N LEU A 147 6.50 8.96 -12.36
CA LEU A 147 6.52 10.43 -12.35
C LEU A 147 5.10 11.00 -12.21
N VAL A 148 4.15 10.52 -13.02
CA VAL A 148 2.74 10.97 -12.99
C VAL A 148 2.10 10.64 -11.65
N VAL A 149 2.27 9.42 -11.15
CA VAL A 149 1.73 8.99 -9.85
C VAL A 149 2.31 9.85 -8.73
N VAL A 150 3.63 10.02 -8.68
CA VAL A 150 4.29 10.84 -7.65
C VAL A 150 3.80 12.30 -7.73
N ALA A 151 3.76 12.89 -8.92
CA ALA A 151 3.34 14.27 -9.11
C ALA A 151 1.88 14.49 -8.69
N LEU A 152 0.96 13.62 -9.15
CA LEU A 152 -0.47 13.74 -8.84
C LEU A 152 -0.76 13.43 -7.37
N THR A 153 -0.17 12.38 -6.81
CA THR A 153 -0.38 12.04 -5.40
C THR A 153 0.21 13.12 -4.49
N TRP A 154 1.36 13.68 -4.82
CA TRP A 154 1.97 14.78 -4.07
C TRP A 154 1.13 16.06 -4.14
N ALA A 155 0.70 16.46 -5.35
CA ALA A 155 -0.11 17.67 -5.58
C ALA A 155 -1.52 17.56 -4.95
N LEU A 156 -2.14 16.38 -5.02
CA LEU A 156 -3.49 16.15 -4.52
C LEU A 156 -3.51 15.61 -3.07
N ARG A 157 -2.35 15.34 -2.47
CA ARG A 157 -2.22 14.70 -1.17
C ARG A 157 -3.12 15.28 -0.07
N PRO A 158 -3.20 16.62 0.17
CA PRO A 158 -4.05 17.15 1.22
C PRO A 158 -5.55 16.85 0.96
N ARG A 159 -5.97 16.93 -0.32
CA ARG A 159 -7.35 16.68 -0.73
C ARG A 159 -7.68 15.18 -0.69
N LEU A 160 -6.79 14.33 -1.18
CA LEU A 160 -6.95 12.87 -1.13
C LEU A 160 -6.97 12.36 0.31
N PHE A 161 -6.13 12.93 1.18
CA PHE A 161 -6.13 12.61 2.61
C PHE A 161 -7.44 13.01 3.28
N ALA A 162 -7.93 14.24 3.04
CA ALA A 162 -9.20 14.70 3.61
C ALA A 162 -10.37 13.78 3.19
N VAL A 163 -10.46 13.44 1.89
CA VAL A 163 -11.49 12.52 1.37
C VAL A 163 -11.31 11.10 1.90
N ALA A 164 -10.07 10.65 2.12
CA ALA A 164 -9.80 9.31 2.62
C ALA A 164 -10.15 9.17 4.11
N ASN A 165 -10.02 10.24 4.88
CA ASN A 165 -10.29 10.26 6.31
C ASN A 165 -11.78 10.46 6.60
N ASP A 166 -12.41 11.44 5.95
CA ASP A 166 -13.83 11.74 6.11
C ASP A 166 -14.40 12.31 4.79
N GLU A 167 -15.12 11.46 4.06
CA GLU A 167 -15.72 11.82 2.78
C GLU A 167 -16.89 12.81 2.94
N GLU A 168 -17.67 12.70 4.02
CA GLU A 168 -18.82 13.57 4.27
C GLU A 168 -18.37 14.97 4.64
N TYR A 169 -17.38 15.09 5.51
CA TYR A 169 -16.76 16.37 5.85
C TYR A 169 -16.11 17.02 4.63
N ALA A 170 -15.35 16.27 3.84
CA ALA A 170 -14.77 16.78 2.61
C ALA A 170 -15.81 17.31 1.63
N ARG A 171 -16.98 16.67 1.54
CA ARG A 171 -18.11 17.12 0.73
C ARG A 171 -18.75 18.38 1.30
N ALA A 172 -18.93 18.45 2.62
CA ALA A 172 -19.48 19.62 3.30
C ALA A 172 -18.59 20.87 3.14
N THR A 173 -17.28 20.71 3.04
CA THR A 173 -16.30 21.80 2.78
C THR A 173 -16.23 22.20 1.30
N GLY A 174 -17.08 21.66 0.43
CA GLY A 174 -17.17 22.04 -0.99
C GLY A 174 -16.13 21.35 -1.88
N MET A 175 -15.43 20.33 -1.41
CA MET A 175 -14.49 19.59 -2.26
C MET A 175 -15.25 18.76 -3.31
N ARG A 176 -14.67 18.66 -4.51
CA ARG A 176 -15.21 17.81 -5.59
C ARG A 176 -14.85 16.34 -5.34
N VAL A 177 -15.46 15.73 -4.32
CA VAL A 177 -15.15 14.38 -3.85
C VAL A 177 -15.22 13.34 -4.97
N THR A 178 -16.27 13.33 -5.77
CA THR A 178 -16.41 12.39 -6.90
C THR A 178 -15.26 12.50 -7.90
N ALA A 179 -14.81 13.72 -8.21
CA ALA A 179 -13.69 13.90 -9.14
C ALA A 179 -12.36 13.35 -8.54
N LEU A 180 -12.13 13.56 -7.24
CA LEU A 180 -10.96 13.02 -6.54
C LEU A 180 -11.00 11.49 -6.48
N ASN A 181 -12.17 10.91 -6.25
CA ASN A 181 -12.38 9.46 -6.25
C ASN A 181 -12.13 8.85 -7.64
N ILE A 182 -12.68 9.46 -8.70
CA ILE A 182 -12.42 9.04 -10.08
C ILE A 182 -10.92 9.16 -10.40
N THR A 183 -10.26 10.25 -10.00
CA THR A 183 -8.82 10.41 -10.21
C THR A 183 -8.02 9.29 -9.55
N LEU A 184 -8.34 8.96 -8.29
CA LEU A 184 -7.68 7.85 -7.57
C LEU A 184 -7.95 6.51 -8.24
N ALA A 185 -9.20 6.23 -8.64
CA ALA A 185 -9.57 4.99 -9.32
C ALA A 185 -8.88 4.84 -10.68
N VAL A 186 -8.78 5.92 -11.45
CA VAL A 186 -8.05 5.93 -12.74
C VAL A 186 -6.55 5.74 -12.51
N LEU A 187 -5.95 6.41 -11.52
CA LEU A 187 -4.54 6.17 -11.15
C LEU A 187 -4.30 4.71 -10.76
N THR A 188 -5.23 4.11 -10.02
CA THR A 188 -5.17 2.69 -9.67
C THR A 188 -5.20 1.81 -10.92
N ALA A 189 -6.17 2.03 -11.81
CA ALA A 189 -6.32 1.27 -13.05
C ALA A 189 -5.06 1.37 -13.94
N VAL A 190 -4.53 2.58 -14.14
CA VAL A 190 -3.30 2.80 -14.92
C VAL A 190 -2.11 2.12 -14.26
N THR A 191 -1.97 2.22 -12.93
CA THR A 191 -0.86 1.58 -12.20
C THR A 191 -0.94 0.06 -12.32
N VAL A 192 -2.12 -0.54 -12.18
CA VAL A 192 -2.33 -2.00 -12.32
C VAL A 192 -1.96 -2.46 -13.72
N VAL A 193 -2.49 -1.81 -14.75
CA VAL A 193 -2.26 -2.22 -16.15
C VAL A 193 -0.81 -2.05 -16.58
N VAL A 194 -0.17 -0.94 -16.19
CA VAL A 194 1.23 -0.72 -16.57
C VAL A 194 2.16 -1.68 -15.81
N ALA A 195 1.93 -1.89 -14.53
CA ALA A 195 2.77 -2.75 -13.71
C ALA A 195 2.57 -4.25 -13.94
N MET A 196 1.48 -4.68 -14.60
CA MET A 196 1.17 -6.10 -14.82
C MET A 196 2.27 -6.85 -15.59
N ARG A 197 3.05 -6.18 -16.43
CA ARG A 197 4.14 -6.80 -17.20
C ARG A 197 5.33 -7.23 -16.35
N VAL A 198 5.56 -6.56 -15.21
CA VAL A 198 6.70 -6.84 -14.32
C VAL A 198 6.30 -7.76 -13.18
N VAL A 199 5.22 -7.42 -12.50
CA VAL A 199 4.78 -8.11 -11.28
C VAL A 199 3.71 -9.15 -11.57
N GLY A 200 3.00 -8.98 -12.67
CA GLY A 200 1.82 -9.79 -12.99
C GLY A 200 0.54 -9.16 -12.42
N LEU A 201 -0.53 -9.41 -13.15
CA LEU A 201 -1.84 -8.83 -12.91
C LEU A 201 -2.47 -9.30 -11.59
N LEU A 202 -2.23 -10.57 -11.22
CA LEU A 202 -2.75 -11.15 -9.98
C LEU A 202 -1.99 -10.66 -8.72
N LEU A 203 -0.79 -10.10 -8.90
CA LEU A 203 0.13 -9.85 -7.80
C LEU A 203 0.37 -8.36 -7.55
N ILE A 204 0.01 -7.49 -8.51
CA ILE A 204 0.22 -6.04 -8.37
C ILE A 204 -0.60 -5.44 -7.21
N SER A 205 -1.81 -5.95 -6.97
CA SER A 205 -2.65 -5.50 -5.86
C SER A 205 -1.98 -5.73 -4.51
N ALA A 206 -1.31 -6.87 -4.34
CA ALA A 206 -0.56 -7.16 -3.13
C ALA A 206 0.58 -6.15 -2.93
N LEU A 207 1.30 -5.77 -3.99
CA LEU A 207 2.35 -4.75 -3.93
C LEU A 207 1.80 -3.35 -3.61
N MET A 208 0.56 -3.06 -3.99
CA MET A 208 -0.11 -1.80 -3.61
C MET A 208 -0.54 -1.80 -2.14
N ILE A 209 -0.95 -2.94 -1.58
CA ILE A 209 -1.61 -3.02 -0.28
C ILE A 209 -0.64 -3.41 0.83
N VAL A 210 0.13 -4.50 0.66
CA VAL A 210 0.93 -5.09 1.74
C VAL A 210 2.02 -4.15 2.28
N PRO A 211 2.79 -3.40 1.45
CA PRO A 211 3.75 -2.43 1.95
C PRO A 211 3.09 -1.32 2.78
N ASN A 212 1.87 -0.90 2.40
CA ASN A 212 1.11 0.10 3.13
C ASN A 212 0.58 -0.43 4.47
N ALA A 213 0.06 -1.65 4.48
CA ALA A 213 -0.37 -2.32 5.71
C ALA A 213 0.81 -2.49 6.67
N THR A 214 1.99 -2.91 6.16
CA THR A 214 3.22 -3.03 6.96
C THR A 214 3.65 -1.68 7.53
N ALA A 215 3.63 -0.63 6.72
CA ALA A 215 4.01 0.70 7.16
C ALA A 215 3.09 1.25 8.25
N GLN A 216 1.78 0.97 8.19
CA GLN A 216 0.81 1.42 9.19
C GLN A 216 1.03 0.81 10.58
N LEU A 217 1.62 -0.38 10.67
CA LEU A 217 1.93 -1.02 11.96
C LEU A 217 2.99 -0.29 12.79
N VAL A 218 3.86 0.50 12.12
CA VAL A 218 5.02 1.11 12.77
C VAL A 218 5.09 2.63 12.56
N ALA A 219 4.22 3.21 11.72
CA ALA A 219 4.27 4.63 11.39
C ALA A 219 3.44 5.46 12.38
N GLY A 220 4.07 6.42 13.04
CA GLY A 220 3.38 7.38 13.94
C GLY A 220 2.65 8.53 13.21
N SER A 221 2.69 8.62 11.87
CA SER A 221 1.99 9.66 11.11
C SER A 221 1.73 9.24 9.67
N PHE A 222 0.73 9.86 9.04
CA PHE A 222 0.43 9.61 7.62
C PHE A 222 1.62 9.88 6.68
N ARG A 223 2.43 10.91 7.00
CA ARG A 223 3.64 11.21 6.22
C ARG A 223 4.71 10.14 6.36
N SER A 224 4.91 9.62 7.56
CA SER A 224 5.86 8.51 7.78
C SER A 224 5.35 7.22 7.15
N ALA A 225 4.05 6.95 7.22
CA ALA A 225 3.43 5.79 6.58
C ALA A 225 3.68 5.77 5.06
N ILE A 226 3.46 6.89 4.35
CA ILE A 226 3.77 6.98 2.91
C ILE A 226 5.24 6.67 2.64
N ARG A 227 6.17 7.31 3.37
CA ARG A 227 7.61 7.11 3.14
C ARG A 227 8.02 5.66 3.38
N MET A 228 7.56 5.07 4.49
CA MET A 228 7.86 3.69 4.83
C MET A 228 7.25 2.71 3.82
N ALA A 229 6.00 2.92 3.40
CA ALA A 229 5.36 2.10 2.40
C ALA A 229 6.12 2.09 1.07
N VAL A 230 6.61 3.25 0.63
CA VAL A 230 7.44 3.38 -0.58
C VAL A 230 8.77 2.68 -0.42
N ILE A 231 9.47 2.86 0.71
CA ILE A 231 10.74 2.18 0.98
C ILE A 231 10.54 0.66 0.98
N ILE A 232 9.52 0.17 1.68
CA ILE A 232 9.17 -1.26 1.72
C ILE A 232 8.81 -1.78 0.32
N GLY A 233 7.99 -1.03 -0.43
CA GLY A 233 7.58 -1.41 -1.78
C GLY A 233 8.76 -1.52 -2.74
N VAL A 234 9.67 -0.54 -2.73
CA VAL A 234 10.91 -0.58 -3.53
C VAL A 234 11.83 -1.73 -3.08
N ALA A 235 12.02 -1.89 -1.77
CA ALA A 235 12.86 -2.97 -1.24
C ALA A 235 12.31 -4.36 -1.61
N CYS A 236 11.00 -4.58 -1.47
CA CYS A 236 10.35 -5.83 -1.85
C CYS A 236 10.39 -6.08 -3.36
N SER A 237 10.17 -5.04 -4.19
CA SER A 237 10.20 -5.18 -5.64
C SER A 237 11.60 -5.48 -6.16
N VAL A 238 12.60 -4.69 -5.77
CA VAL A 238 13.98 -4.87 -6.21
C VAL A 238 14.58 -6.14 -5.60
N GLY A 239 14.37 -6.37 -4.30
CA GLY A 239 14.80 -7.58 -3.60
C GLY A 239 14.14 -8.85 -4.14
N GLY A 240 12.84 -8.79 -4.45
CA GLY A 240 12.09 -9.91 -5.03
C GLY A 240 12.55 -10.27 -6.43
N VAL A 241 12.81 -9.30 -7.31
CA VAL A 241 13.38 -9.53 -8.65
C VAL A 241 14.78 -10.12 -8.54
N THR A 242 15.60 -9.59 -7.64
CA THR A 242 16.96 -10.13 -7.39
C THR A 242 16.91 -11.58 -6.89
N THR A 243 16.06 -11.86 -5.91
CA THR A 243 15.89 -13.22 -5.36
C THR A 243 15.33 -14.18 -6.41
N SER A 244 14.35 -13.73 -7.21
CA SER A 244 13.76 -14.50 -8.32
C SER A 244 14.82 -14.93 -9.34
N PHE A 245 15.75 -14.05 -9.67
CA PHE A 245 16.84 -14.35 -10.60
C PHE A 245 17.73 -15.49 -10.09
N TYR A 246 18.18 -15.44 -8.83
CA TYR A 246 19.05 -16.48 -8.25
C TYR A 246 18.29 -17.77 -7.90
N ALA A 247 17.02 -17.67 -7.49
CA ALA A 247 16.20 -18.82 -7.12
C ALA A 247 15.48 -19.48 -8.30
N ASN A 248 15.55 -18.87 -9.50
CA ASN A 248 14.87 -19.35 -10.71
C ASN A 248 13.34 -19.50 -10.52
N THR A 249 12.71 -18.51 -9.88
CA THR A 249 11.28 -18.49 -9.52
C THR A 249 10.54 -17.36 -10.25
N PRO A 250 9.20 -17.43 -10.38
CA PRO A 250 8.42 -16.32 -10.94
C PRO A 250 8.58 -15.05 -10.12
N SER A 251 8.95 -13.94 -10.79
CA SER A 251 9.30 -12.67 -10.11
C SER A 251 8.16 -12.08 -9.29
N GLY A 252 6.96 -12.06 -9.84
CA GLY A 252 5.80 -11.50 -9.15
C GLY A 252 5.49 -12.25 -7.85
N GLY A 253 5.46 -13.59 -7.90
CA GLY A 253 5.25 -14.42 -6.72
C GLY A 253 6.31 -14.19 -5.64
N THR A 254 7.59 -14.11 -6.03
CA THR A 254 8.69 -13.87 -5.12
C THR A 254 8.61 -12.49 -4.44
N ILE A 255 8.27 -11.44 -5.20
CA ILE A 255 8.02 -10.08 -4.67
C ILE A 255 6.94 -10.11 -3.60
N VAL A 256 5.80 -10.74 -3.89
CA VAL A 256 4.66 -10.78 -2.97
C VAL A 256 4.96 -11.60 -1.73
N LEU A 257 5.60 -12.77 -1.87
CA LEU A 257 6.01 -13.58 -0.73
C LEU A 257 6.98 -12.83 0.18
N LEU A 258 7.92 -12.07 -0.38
CA LEU A 258 8.83 -11.23 0.39
C LEU A 258 8.08 -10.12 1.14
N ALA A 259 7.11 -9.48 0.48
CA ALA A 259 6.28 -8.45 1.11
C ALA A 259 5.42 -9.01 2.26
N ILE A 260 4.81 -10.19 2.06
CA ILE A 260 4.01 -10.87 3.10
C ILE A 260 4.91 -11.32 4.26
N ALA A 261 6.09 -11.87 3.99
CA ALA A 261 7.03 -12.25 5.04
C ALA A 261 7.43 -11.04 5.90
N LEU A 262 7.74 -9.91 5.26
CA LEU A 262 8.05 -8.67 5.97
C LEU A 262 6.86 -8.16 6.79
N PHE A 263 5.64 -8.23 6.24
CA PHE A 263 4.41 -7.88 6.97
C PHE A 263 4.24 -8.74 8.23
N LEU A 264 4.38 -10.07 8.11
CA LEU A 264 4.23 -10.98 9.24
C LEU A 264 5.29 -10.74 10.32
N ILE A 265 6.54 -10.49 9.93
CA ILE A 265 7.63 -10.15 10.86
C ILE A 265 7.30 -8.85 11.60
N THR A 266 6.88 -7.80 10.87
CA THR A 266 6.55 -6.50 11.45
C THR A 266 5.31 -6.60 12.35
N ALA A 267 4.29 -7.32 11.94
CA ALA A 267 3.07 -7.53 12.74
C ALA A 267 3.37 -8.31 14.04
N SER A 268 4.20 -9.34 13.96
CA SER A 268 4.63 -10.09 15.13
C SER A 268 5.44 -9.21 16.10
N TYR A 269 6.34 -8.39 15.57
CA TYR A 269 7.11 -7.44 16.37
C TYR A 269 6.22 -6.41 17.06
N SER A 270 5.28 -5.78 16.33
CA SER A 270 4.33 -4.82 16.87
C SER A 270 3.48 -5.44 17.98
N ALA A 271 2.92 -6.63 17.73
CA ALA A 271 2.09 -7.33 18.73
C ALA A 271 2.85 -7.68 20.03
N VAL A 272 4.13 -8.07 19.92
CA VAL A 272 4.99 -8.33 21.09
C VAL A 272 5.32 -7.03 21.81
N HIS A 273 5.66 -5.98 21.08
CA HIS A 273 5.96 -4.66 21.65
C HIS A 273 4.75 -4.10 22.41
N ASP A 274 3.55 -4.16 21.81
CA ASP A 274 2.33 -3.65 22.43
C ASP A 274 1.97 -4.45 23.70
N ARG A 275 2.19 -5.77 23.71
CA ARG A 275 2.00 -6.59 24.91
C ARG A 275 2.97 -6.23 26.04
N ILE A 276 4.21 -5.93 25.73
CA ILE A 276 5.23 -5.56 26.71
C ILE A 276 4.92 -4.18 27.28
N THR A 277 4.56 -3.22 26.42
CA THR A 277 4.23 -1.84 26.81
C THR A 277 2.89 -1.78 27.54
N GLY A 278 1.88 -2.50 27.07
CA GLY A 278 0.58 -2.58 27.73
C GLY A 278 0.62 -3.28 29.08
N ARG A 279 1.51 -4.27 29.30
CA ARG A 279 1.73 -4.87 30.63
C ARG A 279 2.31 -3.86 31.61
N ARG A 280 3.26 -3.03 31.17
CA ARG A 280 3.81 -1.96 32.02
C ARG A 280 2.74 -0.93 32.41
N HIS A 281 1.84 -0.59 31.49
CA HIS A 281 0.72 0.31 31.76
C HIS A 281 -0.30 -0.29 32.74
N LEU A 282 -0.64 -1.58 32.58
CA LEU A 282 -1.54 -2.31 33.49
C LEU A 282 -0.95 -2.50 34.89
N GLU A 283 0.38 -2.66 35.02
CA GLU A 283 1.05 -2.70 36.32
C GLU A 283 1.04 -1.33 37.02
N ALA A 284 1.10 -0.23 36.25
CA ALA A 284 0.98 1.12 36.77
C ALA A 284 -0.46 1.47 37.20
N GLU A 285 -1.48 0.91 36.55
CA GLU A 285 -2.90 1.13 36.88
C GLU A 285 -3.38 0.34 38.09
N GLN A 286 -2.69 -0.71 38.55
CA GLN A 286 -3.07 -1.55 39.69
C GLN A 286 -2.67 -0.94 41.03
N HIS A 287 -2.99 0.32 41.28
CA HIS A 287 -2.77 0.95 42.57
C HIS A 287 -3.94 0.68 43.52
N GLN A 288 -3.60 0.40 44.81
CA GLN A 288 -4.59 0.11 45.87
C GLN A 288 -5.30 1.36 46.39
N HIS A 289 -4.97 2.56 45.90
CA HIS A 289 -5.56 3.82 46.36
C HIS A 289 -5.59 4.87 45.25
N GLU A 290 -6.49 5.84 45.37
CA GLU A 290 -6.55 6.99 44.48
C GLU A 290 -5.55 8.05 44.91
N HIS A 291 -4.77 8.58 43.93
CA HIS A 291 -3.88 9.69 44.18
C HIS A 291 -4.65 11.01 44.26
N GLY A 292 -4.42 11.76 45.32
CA GLY A 292 -5.06 13.03 45.59
C GLY A 292 -4.37 13.79 46.72
N PRO A 293 -4.83 14.99 47.10
CA PRO A 293 -4.18 15.85 48.08
C PRO A 293 -3.93 15.19 49.45
N ASN A 294 -4.60 14.11 49.75
CA ASN A 294 -4.55 13.39 51.05
C ASN A 294 -3.96 11.98 50.95
N CYS A 295 -3.38 11.59 49.83
CA CYS A 295 -2.86 10.21 49.65
C CYS A 295 -1.51 9.95 50.35
N GLY A 296 -0.88 11.02 50.91
CA GLY A 296 0.38 10.89 51.64
C GLY A 296 1.63 10.80 50.79
N HIS A 297 1.49 10.83 49.46
CA HIS A 297 2.62 10.83 48.53
C HIS A 297 3.11 12.25 48.21
N PRO A 298 4.41 12.42 47.96
CA PRO A 298 4.95 13.72 47.53
C PRO A 298 4.27 14.17 46.22
N ALA A 299 3.69 15.36 46.25
CA ALA A 299 3.09 16.01 45.11
C ALA A 299 4.08 16.94 44.43
N ILE A 300 4.24 16.85 43.13
CA ILE A 300 5.10 17.71 42.30
C ILE A 300 4.21 18.43 41.30
N GLU A 301 4.15 19.76 41.41
CA GLU A 301 3.41 20.59 40.48
C GLU A 301 4.19 20.71 39.16
N HIS A 302 3.51 20.38 38.04
CA HIS A 302 4.13 20.27 36.74
C HIS A 302 3.15 20.72 35.65
N ASP A 303 3.52 21.72 34.86
CA ASP A 303 2.71 22.39 33.86
C ASP A 303 1.35 22.89 34.35
N ARG A 304 0.28 22.10 34.23
CA ARG A 304 -1.09 22.42 34.69
C ARG A 304 -1.73 21.34 35.52
N HIS A 305 -0.92 20.35 35.97
CA HIS A 305 -1.41 19.23 36.77
C HIS A 305 -0.39 18.92 37.89
N VAL A 306 -0.80 18.03 38.78
CA VAL A 306 0.01 17.60 39.93
C VAL A 306 0.33 16.13 39.75
N ASP A 307 1.62 15.82 39.70
CA ASP A 307 2.13 14.46 39.72
C ASP A 307 2.32 13.98 41.16
N TYR A 308 1.96 12.75 41.43
CA TYR A 308 2.22 12.08 42.71
C TYR A 308 3.34 11.06 42.55
N VAL A 309 4.36 11.12 43.37
CA VAL A 309 5.50 10.19 43.30
C VAL A 309 5.22 8.98 44.18
N HIS A 310 5.19 7.80 43.56
CA HIS A 310 4.93 6.53 44.24
C HIS A 310 5.84 5.44 43.65
N ASP A 311 6.54 4.70 44.48
CA ASP A 311 7.43 3.58 44.13
C ASP A 311 8.44 3.88 43.00
N GLY A 312 8.91 5.13 42.89
CA GLY A 312 9.85 5.55 41.86
C GLY A 312 9.24 5.98 40.54
N HIS A 313 7.91 6.03 40.47
CA HIS A 313 7.13 6.48 39.31
C HIS A 313 6.41 7.81 39.62
N ARG A 314 6.03 8.55 38.58
CA ARG A 314 5.20 9.76 38.69
C ARG A 314 3.85 9.51 38.06
N HIS A 315 2.79 9.70 38.80
CA HIS A 315 1.40 9.49 38.37
C HIS A 315 0.65 10.81 38.32
N ALA A 316 0.17 11.18 37.14
CA ALA A 316 -0.75 12.31 36.95
C ALA A 316 -2.19 11.78 36.90
N PRO A 317 -3.09 12.17 37.82
CA PRO A 317 -4.51 11.80 37.71
C PRO A 317 -5.17 12.57 36.57
N HIS A 318 -5.77 11.84 35.62
CA HIS A 318 -6.45 12.37 34.46
C HIS A 318 -7.77 11.64 34.22
N GLU A 319 -8.90 12.34 34.22
CA GLU A 319 -10.25 11.84 33.85
C GLU A 319 -10.57 10.36 34.17
N GLY A 320 -10.11 9.83 35.34
CA GLY A 320 -10.41 8.46 35.78
C GLY A 320 -9.34 7.40 35.45
N HIS A 321 -8.17 7.82 34.98
CA HIS A 321 -6.96 7.00 34.84
C HIS A 321 -5.73 7.79 35.30
N TYR A 322 -4.58 7.09 35.38
CA TYR A 322 -3.30 7.72 35.72
C TYR A 322 -2.38 7.68 34.52
N ASP A 323 -1.79 8.85 34.18
CA ASP A 323 -0.70 8.92 33.21
C ASP A 323 0.64 8.77 33.97
N GLU A 324 1.49 7.86 33.48
CA GLU A 324 2.80 7.61 34.07
C GLU A 324 3.86 8.51 33.39
N HIS A 325 4.51 9.36 34.18
CA HIS A 325 5.60 10.21 33.73
C HIS A 325 6.96 9.61 34.11
N ASP A 326 7.88 9.51 33.14
CA ASP A 326 9.25 9.04 33.36
C ASP A 326 10.00 10.04 34.25
N PRO A 327 10.46 9.66 35.46
CA PRO A 327 11.13 10.58 36.41
C PRO A 327 12.45 11.12 35.88
N THR A 328 13.02 10.54 34.80
CA THR A 328 14.33 10.93 34.26
C THR A 328 14.22 11.93 33.10
N LYS A 329 13.02 12.18 32.56
CA LYS A 329 12.83 13.14 31.47
C LYS A 329 12.58 14.54 32.00
N THR A 330 13.51 15.44 31.71
CA THR A 330 13.35 16.87 31.90
C THR A 330 12.47 17.48 30.80
N HIS A 331 11.86 18.58 31.09
CA HIS A 331 10.81 19.41 30.52
C HIS A 331 10.75 19.66 29.00
N ASP A 332 11.67 19.16 28.17
CA ASP A 332 11.79 19.53 26.74
C ASP A 332 11.37 18.47 25.72
N ASP A 333 10.86 17.31 26.15
CA ASP A 333 10.37 16.30 25.20
C ASP A 333 8.86 16.43 24.97
N PRO A 334 8.40 16.67 23.72
CA PRO A 334 6.97 16.78 23.42
C PRO A 334 6.29 15.45 23.69
N VAL A 335 5.28 15.48 24.54
CA VAL A 335 4.35 14.37 24.81
C VAL A 335 3.85 13.81 23.49
N ARG A 336 4.17 12.55 23.22
CA ARG A 336 3.59 11.81 22.07
C ARG A 336 2.25 11.28 22.52
N HIS A 337 1.19 12.00 22.12
CA HIS A 337 -0.19 11.50 22.14
C HIS A 337 -0.42 10.44 21.06
#